data_e7c79a5b4a294be1ec4bba6e2cbc3b6b
#
_entry.id   e7c79a5b4a294be1ec4bba6e2cbc3b6b
#
_cell.length_a   1.000
_cell.length_b   1.000
_cell.length_c   1.000
_cell.angle_alpha   90.00
_cell.angle_beta   90.00
_cell.angle_gamma   90.00
#
_symmetry.space_group_name_H-M   'P 1'
#
loop_
_entity.id
_entity.type
_entity.pdbx_description
1 polymer ?
#
loop_
_entity_poly.entity_id
_entity_poly.type
_entity_poly.pdbx_seq_one_letter_code
_entity_poly.pdbx_strand_id
1 'polypeptide(L)'
;MKVATLLLLFLAAPAAATDLAEIVAGQTPATAGLSGLAAVVADRERVVRAEAHGEAEIGGRALRPDTPMRVASISKLVVAIGAWRLVEAGTLDLDADVSAVLGWRLRHPRFADRPVTLRQLLSHSSGIVDGPGYAFPLEATLRDPLVPAHWGPGAPGQRFEYANLNYGVIASVMEAATGERFDRLMTRLVLAPLGLDAGYNWQGASDAAVAQAAVLYRRGRTPGGWEAGAPWLAQVDDMKGVRPACPVRSDARSGAGCDLAAYRPGANGTIFSPQGGLRISVLGLAKIGRLLLRGGEVDGVRLLEPGTVAARKAPVWREGQGVPGDTYKGQMLCYAAGPQCLSGRAGATDQPVAGAHWWGHLGEAYGLLAGLWIDEAKGRVIVYALTGSAEDPFSVAHDGSSFSAVEDMVMQELASTGEDNEP
;
A
#
# COMPACT_ATOMS: atom_id res chain seq x y z
N MET A 1 -43.07 48.34 -16.66
CA MET A 1 -41.83 48.31 -15.94
C MET A 1 -41.36 46.84 -15.86
N LYS A 2 -40.28 46.54 -16.64
CA LYS A 2 -39.65 45.18 -16.60
C LYS A 2 -38.49 45.25 -15.66
N VAL A 3 -38.57 44.56 -14.55
CA VAL A 3 -37.45 44.41 -13.62
C VAL A 3 -36.49 43.32 -14.17
N ALA A 4 -35.29 43.73 -14.56
CA ALA A 4 -34.23 42.83 -14.98
C ALA A 4 -33.52 42.31 -13.68
N THR A 5 -33.65 41.01 -13.41
CA THR A 5 -32.92 40.36 -12.32
C THR A 5 -31.49 40.07 -12.83
N LEU A 6 -30.52 40.76 -12.30
CA LEU A 6 -29.09 40.54 -12.57
C LEU A 6 -28.65 39.30 -11.76
N LEU A 7 -28.39 38.19 -12.44
CA LEU A 7 -27.80 37.00 -11.84
C LEU A 7 -26.29 37.22 -11.72
N LEU A 8 -25.81 37.51 -10.51
CA LEU A 8 -24.37 37.53 -10.20
C LEU A 8 -23.87 36.08 -10.10
N LEU A 9 -23.19 35.60 -11.13
CA LEU A 9 -22.36 34.41 -11.03
C LEU A 9 -21.13 34.74 -10.17
N PHE A 10 -21.10 34.25 -8.97
CA PHE A 10 -19.87 34.16 -8.18
C PHE A 10 -18.99 33.07 -8.81
N LEU A 11 -18.02 33.47 -9.62
CA LEU A 11 -16.89 32.61 -9.96
C LEU A 11 -16.09 32.42 -8.67
N ALA A 12 -16.18 31.24 -8.06
CA ALA A 12 -15.25 30.85 -7.00
C ALA A 12 -13.83 30.93 -7.57
N ALA A 13 -12.99 31.75 -6.99
CA ALA A 13 -11.57 31.74 -7.30
C ALA A 13 -11.02 30.32 -7.07
N PRO A 14 -10.13 29.80 -7.91
CA PRO A 14 -9.47 28.53 -7.65
C PRO A 14 -8.79 28.65 -6.27
N ALA A 15 -9.01 27.68 -5.40
CA ALA A 15 -8.27 27.60 -4.14
C ALA A 15 -6.78 27.62 -4.49
N ALA A 16 -6.03 28.50 -3.84
CA ALA A 16 -4.57 28.54 -4.02
C ALA A 16 -4.01 27.14 -3.72
N ALA A 17 -3.14 26.65 -4.60
CA ALA A 17 -2.45 25.37 -4.40
C ALA A 17 -1.74 25.42 -3.04
N THR A 18 -1.93 24.39 -2.21
CA THR A 18 -1.34 24.33 -0.89
C THR A 18 0.07 23.76 -0.99
N ASP A 19 1.10 24.53 -0.67
CA ASP A 19 2.49 24.05 -0.70
C ASP A 19 2.68 22.85 0.27
N LEU A 20 3.30 21.78 -0.21
CA LEU A 20 3.61 20.61 0.61
C LEU A 20 4.50 20.95 1.83
N ALA A 21 5.35 21.98 1.71
CA ALA A 21 6.14 22.50 2.83
C ALA A 21 5.26 23.10 3.93
N GLU A 22 4.19 23.82 3.58
CA GLU A 22 3.22 24.39 4.52
C GLU A 22 2.45 23.29 5.25
N ILE A 23 2.10 22.21 4.54
CA ILE A 23 1.47 21.01 5.14
C ILE A 23 2.39 20.40 6.20
N VAL A 24 3.67 20.19 5.88
CA VAL A 24 4.64 19.62 6.83
C VAL A 24 4.86 20.54 8.03
N ALA A 25 4.92 21.85 7.80
CA ALA A 25 5.08 22.86 8.86
C ALA A 25 3.85 23.01 9.78
N GLY A 26 2.70 22.41 9.42
CA GLY A 26 1.45 22.57 10.16
C GLY A 26 0.83 23.95 10.01
N GLN A 27 1.07 24.61 8.88
CA GLN A 27 0.57 25.96 8.58
C GLN A 27 -0.79 25.92 7.86
N THR A 28 -1.42 24.76 7.82
CA THR A 28 -2.74 24.56 7.22
C THR A 28 -3.76 24.16 8.30
N PRO A 29 -5.06 24.42 8.10
CA PRO A 29 -6.10 24.00 9.05
C PRO A 29 -6.21 22.49 9.25
N ALA A 30 -5.71 21.69 8.31
CA ALA A 30 -5.91 20.24 8.26
C ALA A 30 -4.81 19.44 8.97
N THR A 31 -3.74 20.06 9.43
CA THR A 31 -2.64 19.31 10.06
C THR A 31 -1.94 20.09 11.18
N ALA A 32 -1.58 19.36 12.23
CA ALA A 32 -0.74 19.85 13.32
C ALA A 32 0.77 19.80 13.00
N GLY A 33 1.14 19.63 11.73
CA GLY A 33 2.49 19.38 11.26
C GLY A 33 2.86 17.91 11.25
N LEU A 34 3.78 17.57 10.35
CA LEU A 34 4.27 16.23 10.09
C LEU A 34 5.76 16.14 10.43
N SER A 35 6.29 14.95 10.71
CA SER A 35 7.73 14.76 10.79
C SER A 35 8.39 14.80 9.42
N GLY A 36 7.68 14.37 8.37
CA GLY A 36 8.15 14.46 7.00
C GLY A 36 7.10 14.01 5.98
N LEU A 37 7.26 14.50 4.76
CA LEU A 37 6.49 14.14 3.58
C LEU A 37 7.42 14.07 2.38
N ALA A 38 7.35 12.98 1.61
CA ALA A 38 8.01 12.83 0.32
C ALA A 38 6.98 12.53 -0.75
N ALA A 39 7.10 13.14 -1.92
CA ALA A 39 6.14 13.01 -3.00
C ALA A 39 6.80 12.98 -4.37
N VAL A 40 6.15 12.29 -5.31
CA VAL A 40 6.57 12.20 -6.72
C VAL A 40 5.34 12.23 -7.62
N VAL A 41 5.41 13.04 -8.66
CA VAL A 41 4.55 12.93 -9.84
C VAL A 41 5.41 12.51 -11.02
N ALA A 42 5.01 11.48 -11.73
CA ALA A 42 5.67 11.01 -12.94
C ALA A 42 4.68 10.84 -14.08
N ASP A 43 5.14 11.00 -15.30
CA ASP A 43 4.42 10.62 -16.51
C ASP A 43 4.90 9.25 -17.04
N ARG A 44 4.54 8.92 -18.26
CA ARG A 44 4.97 7.66 -18.90
C ARG A 44 6.49 7.59 -19.12
N GLU A 45 7.15 8.73 -19.33
CA GLU A 45 8.55 8.84 -19.75
C GLU A 45 9.50 9.12 -18.57
N ARG A 46 9.08 9.97 -17.62
CA ARG A 46 9.98 10.50 -16.59
C ARG A 46 9.28 10.89 -15.30
N VAL A 47 10.08 11.21 -14.30
CA VAL A 47 9.64 11.95 -13.12
C VAL A 47 9.47 13.43 -13.51
N VAL A 48 8.29 13.98 -13.24
CA VAL A 48 7.92 15.38 -13.54
C VAL A 48 8.18 16.27 -12.32
N ARG A 49 7.83 15.79 -11.13
CA ARG A 49 8.01 16.47 -9.84
C ARG A 49 8.51 15.46 -8.82
N ALA A 50 9.52 15.82 -8.02
CA ALA A 50 9.97 15.02 -6.89
C ALA A 50 10.47 15.95 -5.81
N GLU A 51 9.89 15.85 -4.62
CA GLU A 51 10.26 16.69 -3.48
C GLU A 51 10.06 15.96 -2.16
N ALA A 52 10.69 16.48 -1.13
CA ALA A 52 10.50 16.01 0.23
C ALA A 52 10.76 17.15 1.22
N HIS A 53 9.99 17.18 2.29
CA HIS A 53 10.03 18.18 3.36
C HIS A 53 10.07 17.47 4.71
N GLY A 54 10.71 18.11 5.70
CA GLY A 54 10.87 17.53 7.04
C GLY A 54 12.04 16.57 7.14
N GLU A 55 11.97 15.64 8.10
CA GLU A 55 13.11 14.82 8.52
C GLU A 55 12.83 13.32 8.37
N ALA A 56 13.83 12.59 7.87
CA ALA A 56 13.84 11.13 7.87
C ALA A 56 14.08 10.55 9.28
N GLU A 57 14.77 11.29 10.10
CA GLU A 57 15.02 11.02 11.51
C GLU A 57 15.03 12.34 12.26
N ILE A 58 14.13 12.50 13.22
CA ILE A 58 13.94 13.75 14.00
C ILE A 58 15.26 14.13 14.69
N GLY A 59 15.67 15.40 14.48
CA GLY A 59 16.93 15.94 14.99
C GLY A 59 18.19 15.42 14.29
N GLY A 60 18.02 14.74 13.14
CA GLY A 60 19.12 14.12 12.41
C GLY A 60 19.10 14.44 10.91
N ARG A 61 18.57 13.54 10.11
CA ARG A 61 18.66 13.60 8.65
C ARG A 61 17.40 14.19 8.01
N ALA A 62 17.60 15.07 7.02
CA ALA A 62 16.51 15.52 6.17
C ALA A 62 15.90 14.34 5.38
N LEU A 63 14.59 14.38 5.18
CA LEU A 63 13.90 13.47 4.28
C LEU A 63 14.22 13.85 2.83
N ARG A 64 14.32 12.86 1.95
CA ARG A 64 14.59 13.01 0.53
C ARG A 64 13.67 12.09 -0.29
N PRO A 65 13.41 12.38 -1.57
CA PRO A 65 12.59 11.50 -2.42
C PRO A 65 13.19 10.11 -2.62
N ASP A 66 14.50 9.95 -2.49
CA ASP A 66 15.22 8.68 -2.56
C ASP A 66 15.38 7.99 -1.20
N THR A 67 14.90 8.57 -0.11
CA THR A 67 14.97 7.96 1.23
C THR A 67 14.07 6.73 1.30
N PRO A 68 14.61 5.53 1.60
CA PRO A 68 13.79 4.34 1.80
C PRO A 68 12.97 4.44 3.08
N MET A 69 11.72 4.03 3.00
CA MET A 69 10.83 3.93 4.16
C MET A 69 9.87 2.77 4.03
N ARG A 70 9.29 2.34 5.12
CA ARG A 70 8.17 1.41 5.10
C ARG A 70 6.98 2.07 4.42
N VAL A 71 6.34 1.34 3.47
CA VAL A 71 5.22 1.88 2.68
C VAL A 71 3.90 1.18 2.96
N ALA A 72 3.83 0.47 4.07
CA ALA A 72 2.63 -0.23 4.53
C ALA A 72 1.93 -0.99 3.38
N SER A 73 0.62 -0.84 3.23
CA SER A 73 -0.19 -1.65 2.34
C SER A 73 0.06 -1.45 0.85
N ILE A 74 0.82 -0.44 0.42
CA ILE A 74 1.34 -0.36 -0.95
C ILE A 74 2.18 -1.62 -1.29
N SER A 75 2.77 -2.27 -0.28
CA SER A 75 3.44 -3.57 -0.42
C SER A 75 2.59 -4.61 -1.14
N LYS A 76 1.27 -4.59 -0.94
CA LYS A 76 0.32 -5.55 -1.53
C LYS A 76 0.30 -5.45 -3.06
N LEU A 77 0.34 -4.23 -3.60
CA LEU A 77 0.40 -4.03 -5.05
C LEU A 77 1.68 -4.62 -5.64
N VAL A 78 2.81 -4.47 -4.94
CA VAL A 78 4.09 -5.04 -5.39
C VAL A 78 4.11 -6.56 -5.30
N VAL A 79 3.52 -7.16 -4.25
CA VAL A 79 3.30 -8.61 -4.17
C VAL A 79 2.42 -9.11 -5.31
N ALA A 80 1.36 -8.37 -5.63
CA ALA A 80 0.48 -8.73 -6.74
C ALA A 80 1.24 -8.79 -8.08
N ILE A 81 2.16 -7.85 -8.36
CA ILE A 81 3.02 -7.90 -9.56
C ILE A 81 3.83 -9.19 -9.59
N GLY A 82 4.43 -9.60 -8.47
CA GLY A 82 5.16 -10.87 -8.37
C GLY A 82 4.27 -12.09 -8.62
N ALA A 83 3.07 -12.10 -8.05
CA ALA A 83 2.09 -13.16 -8.27
C ALA A 83 1.62 -13.21 -9.74
N TRP A 84 1.36 -12.06 -10.36
CA TRP A 84 0.97 -11.99 -11.78
C TRP A 84 2.06 -12.55 -12.70
N ARG A 85 3.33 -12.29 -12.40
CA ARG A 85 4.46 -12.89 -13.14
C ARG A 85 4.49 -14.41 -13.06
N LEU A 86 4.21 -14.96 -11.87
CA LEU A 86 4.13 -16.42 -11.70
C LEU A 86 2.94 -17.02 -12.45
N VAL A 87 1.83 -16.27 -12.56
CA VAL A 87 0.68 -16.68 -13.36
C VAL A 87 1.00 -16.64 -14.86
N GLU A 88 1.65 -15.59 -15.36
CA GLU A 88 2.10 -15.50 -16.76
C GLU A 88 3.07 -16.64 -17.12
N ALA A 89 3.95 -17.00 -16.18
CA ALA A 89 4.88 -18.11 -16.36
C ALA A 89 4.23 -19.51 -16.26
N GLY A 90 2.91 -19.58 -15.99
CA GLY A 90 2.19 -20.84 -15.78
C GLY A 90 2.57 -21.57 -14.48
N THR A 91 3.32 -20.92 -13.58
CA THR A 91 3.70 -21.49 -12.28
C THR A 91 2.53 -21.49 -11.28
N LEU A 92 1.65 -20.49 -11.38
CA LEU A 92 0.43 -20.34 -10.60
C LEU A 92 -0.77 -20.19 -11.53
N ASP A 93 -1.93 -20.58 -11.04
CA ASP A 93 -3.23 -20.32 -11.66
C ASP A 93 -4.07 -19.46 -10.71
N LEU A 94 -4.68 -18.41 -11.24
CA LEU A 94 -5.50 -17.49 -10.43
C LEU A 94 -6.75 -18.13 -9.88
N ASP A 95 -7.32 -19.08 -10.59
CA ASP A 95 -8.64 -19.63 -10.33
C ASP A 95 -8.59 -21.06 -9.80
N ALA A 96 -7.39 -21.67 -9.77
CA ALA A 96 -7.19 -22.98 -9.16
C ALA A 96 -7.24 -22.88 -7.61
N ASP A 97 -7.58 -24.02 -7.00
CA ASP A 97 -7.56 -24.20 -5.55
C ASP A 97 -6.12 -24.11 -5.01
N VAL A 98 -5.83 -23.11 -4.20
CA VAL A 98 -4.48 -22.93 -3.64
C VAL A 98 -4.05 -24.06 -2.72
N SER A 99 -4.99 -24.89 -2.23
CA SER A 99 -4.69 -26.06 -1.40
C SER A 99 -3.78 -27.07 -2.10
N ALA A 100 -3.89 -27.17 -3.43
CA ALA A 100 -3.06 -28.09 -4.22
C ALA A 100 -1.58 -27.66 -4.17
N VAL A 101 -1.32 -26.36 -4.21
CA VAL A 101 0.03 -25.79 -4.14
C VAL A 101 0.56 -25.80 -2.70
N LEU A 102 -0.28 -25.48 -1.72
CA LEU A 102 0.11 -25.45 -0.30
C LEU A 102 0.41 -26.85 0.27
N GLY A 103 -0.09 -27.93 -0.36
CA GLY A 103 0.05 -29.30 0.16
C GLY A 103 -0.84 -29.61 1.37
N TRP A 104 -1.75 -28.71 1.73
CA TRP A 104 -2.75 -28.90 2.78
C TRP A 104 -4.03 -28.16 2.43
N ARG A 105 -5.14 -28.57 3.03
CA ARG A 105 -6.47 -28.08 2.67
C ARG A 105 -6.78 -26.75 3.37
N LEU A 106 -6.72 -25.63 2.64
CA LEU A 106 -7.18 -24.32 3.08
C LEU A 106 -8.67 -24.19 2.74
N ARG A 107 -9.54 -24.15 3.76
CA ARG A 107 -11.00 -24.11 3.58
C ARG A 107 -11.68 -23.29 4.65
N HIS A 108 -12.70 -22.57 4.21
CA HIS A 108 -13.64 -21.93 5.13
C HIS A 108 -14.42 -23.00 5.92
N PRO A 109 -14.46 -22.97 7.26
CA PRO A 109 -15.04 -24.06 8.06
C PRO A 109 -16.53 -24.30 7.77
N ARG A 110 -17.31 -23.24 7.41
CA ARG A 110 -18.72 -23.35 7.06
C ARG A 110 -18.98 -23.67 5.59
N PHE A 111 -18.00 -23.53 4.72
CA PHE A 111 -18.12 -23.72 3.26
C PHE A 111 -16.98 -24.60 2.76
N ALA A 112 -16.88 -25.80 3.34
CA ALA A 112 -15.77 -26.71 3.12
C ALA A 112 -15.69 -27.28 1.69
N ASP A 113 -16.76 -27.19 0.91
CA ASP A 113 -16.84 -27.53 -0.51
C ASP A 113 -16.34 -26.42 -1.44
N ARG A 114 -16.20 -25.20 -0.94
CA ARG A 114 -15.73 -24.06 -1.75
C ARG A 114 -14.21 -23.93 -1.70
N PRO A 115 -13.53 -23.92 -2.84
CA PRO A 115 -12.10 -23.65 -2.89
C PRO A 115 -11.79 -22.21 -2.56
N VAL A 116 -10.58 -21.98 -2.04
CA VAL A 116 -9.96 -20.65 -1.97
C VAL A 116 -8.98 -20.55 -3.14
N THR A 117 -9.08 -19.48 -3.92
CA THR A 117 -8.25 -19.25 -5.10
C THR A 117 -7.31 -18.06 -4.91
N LEU A 118 -6.24 -17.98 -5.71
CA LEU A 118 -5.30 -16.86 -5.69
C LEU A 118 -6.00 -15.53 -6.05
N ARG A 119 -6.95 -15.56 -6.99
CA ARG A 119 -7.79 -14.40 -7.33
C ARG A 119 -8.54 -13.87 -6.12
N GLN A 120 -9.17 -14.77 -5.35
CA GLN A 120 -9.94 -14.39 -4.17
C GLN A 120 -9.05 -13.84 -3.05
N LEU A 121 -7.84 -14.38 -2.88
CA LEU A 121 -6.86 -13.84 -1.93
C LEU A 121 -6.41 -12.43 -2.34
N LEU A 122 -6.03 -12.25 -3.61
CA LEU A 122 -5.59 -10.96 -4.16
C LEU A 122 -6.69 -9.88 -4.12
N SER A 123 -7.96 -10.28 -4.23
CA SER A 123 -9.10 -9.35 -4.24
C SER A 123 -9.82 -9.25 -2.89
N HIS A 124 -9.25 -9.79 -1.82
CA HIS A 124 -9.86 -9.79 -0.49
C HIS A 124 -11.29 -10.37 -0.45
N SER A 125 -11.56 -11.36 -1.29
CA SER A 125 -12.85 -12.07 -1.34
C SER A 125 -12.75 -13.55 -0.96
N SER A 126 -11.65 -13.97 -0.34
CA SER A 126 -11.40 -15.36 0.07
C SER A 126 -12.26 -15.83 1.24
N GLY A 127 -12.89 -14.92 1.97
CA GLY A 127 -13.55 -15.17 3.25
C GLY A 127 -12.59 -15.18 4.45
N ILE A 128 -11.29 -14.97 4.24
CA ILE A 128 -10.30 -14.80 5.32
C ILE A 128 -10.39 -13.38 5.88
N VAL A 129 -10.34 -13.29 7.21
CA VAL A 129 -10.26 -12.04 7.98
C VAL A 129 -9.04 -12.07 8.89
N ASP A 130 -8.59 -10.91 9.36
CA ASP A 130 -7.42 -10.82 10.24
C ASP A 130 -7.65 -11.46 11.62
N GLY A 131 -8.90 -11.53 12.10
CA GLY A 131 -9.30 -12.23 13.30
C GLY A 131 -8.42 -11.90 14.51
N PRO A 132 -7.85 -12.92 15.18
CA PRO A 132 -6.98 -12.71 16.33
C PRO A 132 -5.56 -12.25 15.96
N GLY A 133 -5.26 -12.05 14.66
CA GLY A 133 -3.98 -11.55 14.15
C GLY A 133 -3.61 -12.17 12.80
N TYR A 134 -2.66 -11.53 12.12
CA TYR A 134 -2.24 -11.89 10.77
C TYR A 134 -0.72 -12.09 10.62
N ALA A 135 0.02 -12.04 11.72
CA ALA A 135 1.47 -12.30 11.77
C ALA A 135 1.74 -13.41 12.78
N PHE A 136 2.38 -14.48 12.32
CA PHE A 136 2.62 -15.66 13.14
C PHE A 136 4.12 -15.82 13.42
N PRO A 137 4.52 -16.46 14.53
CA PRO A 137 5.93 -16.70 14.87
C PRO A 137 6.68 -17.46 13.76
N LEU A 138 7.99 -17.27 13.70
CA LEU A 138 8.87 -17.91 12.70
C LEU A 138 8.73 -19.45 12.70
N GLU A 139 8.54 -20.02 13.87
CA GLU A 139 8.46 -21.48 14.09
C GLU A 139 7.07 -22.05 13.74
N ALA A 140 6.05 -21.21 13.58
CA ALA A 140 4.71 -21.65 13.25
C ALA A 140 4.63 -22.05 11.76
N THR A 141 3.78 -23.01 11.48
CA THR A 141 3.31 -23.25 10.11
C THR A 141 2.00 -22.49 9.90
N LEU A 142 1.76 -21.96 8.71
CA LEU A 142 0.55 -21.16 8.44
C LEU A 142 -0.76 -21.93 8.74
N ARG A 143 -0.74 -23.25 8.62
CA ARG A 143 -1.89 -24.12 8.88
C ARG A 143 -2.37 -24.06 10.33
N ASP A 144 -1.46 -24.06 11.28
CA ASP A 144 -1.77 -24.30 12.70
C ASP A 144 -2.47 -23.11 13.37
N PRO A 145 -2.07 -21.83 13.14
CA PRO A 145 -2.74 -20.67 13.72
C PRO A 145 -4.04 -20.27 13.02
N LEU A 146 -4.40 -20.87 11.88
CA LEU A 146 -5.65 -20.56 11.18
C LEU A 146 -6.86 -21.21 11.88
N VAL A 147 -7.37 -20.53 12.88
CA VAL A 147 -8.55 -20.94 13.66
C VAL A 147 -9.85 -20.39 13.04
N PRO A 148 -11.04 -20.88 13.46
CA PRO A 148 -12.33 -20.41 12.94
C PRO A 148 -12.52 -18.89 12.97
N ALA A 149 -11.91 -18.18 13.93
CA ALA A 149 -11.98 -16.71 14.04
C ALA A 149 -11.25 -15.95 12.91
N HIS A 150 -10.45 -16.63 12.09
CA HIS A 150 -9.85 -16.05 10.86
C HIS A 150 -10.78 -16.14 9.64
N TRP A 151 -12.05 -16.52 9.82
CA TRP A 151 -13.00 -16.65 8.73
C TRP A 151 -14.21 -15.78 8.97
N GLY A 152 -14.53 -14.96 7.99
CA GLY A 152 -15.66 -14.05 7.98
C GLY A 152 -17.01 -14.74 7.71
N PRO A 153 -18.08 -13.96 7.56
CA PRO A 153 -19.43 -14.52 7.40
C PRO A 153 -19.70 -15.07 6.00
N GLY A 154 -18.98 -14.63 4.96
CA GLY A 154 -19.24 -14.97 3.57
C GLY A 154 -18.47 -16.18 3.07
N ALA A 155 -19.05 -16.94 2.13
CA ALA A 155 -18.28 -17.96 1.40
C ALA A 155 -17.22 -17.32 0.50
N PRO A 156 -16.12 -18.05 0.16
CA PRO A 156 -15.15 -17.57 -0.80
C PRO A 156 -15.81 -17.07 -2.10
N GLY A 157 -15.46 -15.85 -2.51
CA GLY A 157 -16.03 -15.14 -3.66
C GLY A 157 -17.32 -14.39 -3.42
N GLN A 158 -17.91 -14.43 -2.22
CA GLN A 158 -19.24 -13.86 -1.95
C GLN A 158 -19.23 -12.60 -1.08
N ARG A 159 -18.08 -12.17 -0.61
CA ARG A 159 -17.94 -10.96 0.20
C ARG A 159 -16.55 -10.37 0.03
N PHE A 160 -16.47 -9.06 -0.13
CA PHE A 160 -15.22 -8.33 0.00
C PHE A 160 -14.97 -8.02 1.48
N GLU A 161 -13.78 -8.37 1.98
CA GLU A 161 -13.37 -8.08 3.34
C GLU A 161 -11.86 -7.93 3.39
N TYR A 162 -11.39 -6.69 3.52
CA TYR A 162 -9.97 -6.39 3.50
C TYR A 162 -9.26 -7.07 4.66
N ALA A 163 -8.30 -7.95 4.34
CA ALA A 163 -7.56 -8.70 5.35
C ALA A 163 -6.07 -8.81 4.98
N ASN A 164 -5.22 -8.48 5.94
CA ASN A 164 -3.77 -8.59 5.80
C ASN A 164 -3.31 -10.05 5.67
N LEU A 165 -3.98 -10.95 6.37
CA LEU A 165 -3.69 -12.39 6.36
C LEU A 165 -3.76 -13.01 4.96
N ASN A 166 -4.61 -12.49 4.06
CA ASN A 166 -4.63 -12.93 2.66
C ASN A 166 -3.24 -12.89 2.02
N TYR A 167 -2.46 -11.84 2.30
CA TYR A 167 -1.13 -11.69 1.72
C TYR A 167 -0.09 -12.60 2.36
N GLY A 168 -0.25 -12.97 3.63
CA GLY A 168 0.53 -14.03 4.25
C GLY A 168 0.30 -15.39 3.58
N VAL A 169 -0.96 -15.68 3.24
CA VAL A 169 -1.33 -16.88 2.48
C VAL A 169 -0.76 -16.82 1.05
N ILE A 170 -0.89 -15.68 0.34
CA ILE A 170 -0.31 -15.48 -1.00
C ILE A 170 1.19 -15.73 -0.98
N ALA A 171 1.93 -15.16 -0.01
CA ALA A 171 3.36 -15.40 0.12
C ALA A 171 3.69 -16.89 0.30
N SER A 172 2.95 -17.59 1.16
CA SER A 172 3.11 -19.05 1.32
C SER A 172 2.80 -19.84 0.05
N VAL A 173 1.78 -19.44 -0.71
CA VAL A 173 1.46 -20.04 -2.01
C VAL A 173 2.58 -19.81 -3.02
N MET A 174 3.10 -18.57 -3.11
CA MET A 174 4.20 -18.24 -4.00
C MET A 174 5.47 -19.03 -3.66
N GLU A 175 5.80 -19.13 -2.37
CA GLU A 175 6.92 -19.95 -1.88
C GLU A 175 6.76 -21.43 -2.17
N ALA A 176 5.58 -21.99 -1.90
CA ALA A 176 5.30 -23.40 -2.13
C ALA A 176 5.38 -23.77 -3.62
N ALA A 177 4.92 -22.87 -4.50
CA ALA A 177 4.96 -23.07 -5.95
C ALA A 177 6.39 -23.01 -6.52
N THR A 178 7.29 -22.24 -5.90
CA THR A 178 8.62 -21.98 -6.45
C THR A 178 9.76 -22.65 -5.69
N GLY A 179 9.53 -23.10 -4.46
CA GLY A 179 10.57 -23.57 -3.55
C GLY A 179 11.51 -22.45 -3.06
N GLU A 180 11.19 -21.18 -3.34
CA GLU A 180 12.03 -20.03 -3.02
C GLU A 180 11.39 -19.18 -1.92
N ARG A 181 12.19 -18.71 -0.99
CA ARG A 181 11.76 -17.85 0.11
C ARG A 181 11.22 -16.51 -0.42
N PHE A 182 10.09 -16.04 0.12
CA PHE A 182 9.33 -14.89 -0.37
C PHE A 182 10.16 -13.62 -0.59
N ASP A 183 11.02 -13.26 0.36
CA ASP A 183 11.86 -12.06 0.26
C ASP A 183 12.82 -12.13 -0.94
N ARG A 184 13.44 -13.29 -1.17
CA ARG A 184 14.32 -13.54 -2.33
C ARG A 184 13.52 -13.58 -3.62
N LEU A 185 12.38 -14.26 -3.59
CA LEU A 185 11.48 -14.36 -4.73
C LEU A 185 11.02 -12.98 -5.21
N MET A 186 10.59 -12.10 -4.30
CA MET A 186 10.19 -10.73 -4.64
C MET A 186 11.35 -9.89 -5.17
N THR A 187 12.54 -10.05 -4.59
CA THR A 187 13.75 -9.41 -5.12
C THR A 187 14.00 -9.85 -6.56
N ARG A 188 13.98 -11.15 -6.85
CA ARG A 188 14.23 -11.71 -8.19
C ARG A 188 13.13 -11.36 -9.19
N LEU A 189 11.85 -11.42 -8.77
CA LEU A 189 10.73 -11.20 -9.67
C LEU A 189 10.47 -9.72 -9.98
N VAL A 190 10.69 -8.83 -9.03
CA VAL A 190 10.24 -7.45 -9.17
C VAL A 190 11.35 -6.43 -8.92
N LEU A 191 12.02 -6.50 -7.76
CA LEU A 191 12.86 -5.40 -7.31
C LEU A 191 14.16 -5.30 -8.10
N ALA A 192 14.92 -6.40 -8.22
CA ALA A 192 16.21 -6.42 -8.91
C ALA A 192 16.12 -6.13 -10.41
N PRO A 193 15.14 -6.70 -11.18
CA PRO A 193 15.01 -6.36 -12.59
C PRO A 193 14.71 -4.87 -12.83
N LEU A 194 14.05 -4.20 -11.90
CA LEU A 194 13.78 -2.76 -11.96
C LEU A 194 14.95 -1.92 -11.40
N GLY A 195 16.03 -2.54 -10.91
CA GLY A 195 17.15 -1.83 -10.29
C GLY A 195 16.75 -1.10 -9.00
N LEU A 196 15.79 -1.62 -8.24
CA LEU A 196 15.29 -1.01 -7.02
C LEU A 196 16.07 -1.50 -5.80
N ASP A 197 16.70 -0.58 -5.09
CA ASP A 197 17.30 -0.85 -3.78
C ASP A 197 16.22 -0.83 -2.71
N ALA A 198 15.56 -1.96 -2.54
CA ALA A 198 14.37 -2.14 -1.73
C ALA A 198 14.27 -3.58 -1.22
N GLY A 199 13.42 -3.82 -0.21
CA GLY A 199 13.23 -5.18 0.29
C GLY A 199 12.12 -5.30 1.33
N TYR A 200 11.61 -6.52 1.48
CA TYR A 200 10.66 -6.83 2.54
C TYR A 200 11.41 -7.03 3.86
N ASN A 201 11.01 -6.27 4.89
CA ASN A 201 11.70 -6.23 6.18
C ASN A 201 13.23 -6.04 6.06
N TRP A 202 13.64 -5.16 5.12
CA TRP A 202 15.04 -4.87 4.80
C TRP A 202 15.82 -6.02 4.13
N GLN A 203 15.20 -7.17 3.89
CA GLN A 203 15.85 -8.24 3.13
C GLN A 203 15.90 -7.87 1.65
N GLY A 204 17.09 -7.95 1.07
CA GLY A 204 17.33 -7.55 -0.31
C GLY A 204 17.74 -6.08 -0.50
N ALA A 205 17.44 -5.18 0.46
CA ALA A 205 17.96 -3.81 0.45
C ALA A 205 19.44 -3.77 0.84
N SER A 206 20.21 -2.83 0.28
CA SER A 206 21.62 -2.62 0.62
C SER A 206 21.78 -2.05 2.05
N ASP A 207 23.01 -2.15 2.58
CA ASP A 207 23.33 -1.51 3.86
C ASP A 207 23.27 0.02 3.76
N ALA A 208 23.55 0.58 2.57
CA ALA A 208 23.38 2.01 2.30
C ALA A 208 21.90 2.43 2.42
N ALA A 209 20.98 1.63 1.87
CA ALA A 209 19.54 1.87 2.01
C ALA A 209 19.09 1.77 3.49
N VAL A 210 19.58 0.78 4.22
CA VAL A 210 19.31 0.63 5.67
C VAL A 210 19.81 1.86 6.45
N ALA A 211 21.01 2.33 6.16
CA ALA A 211 21.59 3.49 6.82
C ALA A 211 20.84 4.80 6.53
N GLN A 212 20.15 4.88 5.39
CA GLN A 212 19.37 6.04 4.98
C GLN A 212 17.87 5.92 5.30
N ALA A 213 17.44 4.82 5.93
CA ALA A 213 16.04 4.56 6.20
C ALA A 213 15.36 5.67 7.00
N ALA A 214 14.15 6.03 6.63
CA ALA A 214 13.32 6.90 7.45
C ALA A 214 12.70 6.13 8.62
N VAL A 215 12.69 6.78 9.77
CA VAL A 215 11.92 6.34 10.93
C VAL A 215 10.48 6.77 10.75
N LEU A 216 9.52 5.89 11.01
CA LEU A 216 8.12 6.30 11.04
C LEU A 216 7.74 6.77 12.44
N TYR A 217 7.11 7.92 12.49
CA TYR A 217 6.71 8.60 13.72
C TYR A 217 5.18 8.71 13.83
N ARG A 218 4.73 8.86 15.05
CA ARG A 218 3.37 9.23 15.41
C ARG A 218 3.44 10.27 16.53
N ARG A 219 2.52 11.25 16.54
CA ARG A 219 2.40 12.10 17.72
C ARG A 219 1.68 11.34 18.81
N GLY A 220 2.32 11.22 19.98
CA GLY A 220 1.78 10.47 21.11
C GLY A 220 2.80 10.26 22.21
N ARG A 221 2.33 9.88 23.41
CA ARG A 221 3.18 9.60 24.58
C ARG A 221 3.46 8.12 24.79
N THR A 222 2.68 7.27 24.12
CA THR A 222 2.81 5.81 24.22
C THR A 222 2.81 5.20 22.83
N PRO A 223 3.48 4.05 22.62
CA PRO A 223 3.38 3.32 21.36
C PRO A 223 1.91 3.01 21.02
N GLY A 224 1.50 3.34 19.79
CA GLY A 224 0.12 3.15 19.34
C GLY A 224 -0.86 4.25 19.76
N GLY A 225 -0.51 5.13 20.69
CA GLY A 225 -1.35 6.27 21.10
C GLY A 225 -1.31 7.43 20.11
N TRP A 226 -2.35 8.25 20.14
CA TRP A 226 -2.50 9.46 19.33
C TRP A 226 -2.76 10.66 20.26
N GLU A 227 -1.95 11.72 20.12
CA GLU A 227 -2.11 12.96 20.89
C GLU A 227 -1.45 14.12 20.12
N ALA A 228 -2.25 14.98 19.51
CA ALA A 228 -1.78 16.02 18.57
C ALA A 228 -0.72 16.96 19.17
N GLY A 229 -0.79 17.31 20.44
CA GLY A 229 0.17 18.17 21.14
C GLY A 229 1.41 17.45 21.69
N ALA A 230 1.50 16.12 21.55
CA ALA A 230 2.63 15.36 22.06
C ALA A 230 3.85 15.42 21.11
N PRO A 231 5.07 15.09 21.62
CA PRO A 231 6.23 14.89 20.75
C PRO A 231 6.02 13.75 19.78
N TRP A 232 6.82 13.71 18.70
CA TRP A 232 6.89 12.56 17.83
C TRP A 232 7.56 11.39 18.54
N LEU A 233 6.90 10.25 18.54
CA LEU A 233 7.40 8.98 19.08
C LEU A 233 7.68 8.03 17.91
N ALA A 234 8.91 7.52 17.85
CA ALA A 234 9.30 6.52 16.87
C ALA A 234 8.46 5.24 17.04
N GLN A 235 7.88 4.75 15.95
CA GLN A 235 7.03 3.57 15.93
C GLN A 235 7.75 2.35 15.33
N VAL A 236 8.47 2.56 14.22
CA VAL A 236 9.16 1.48 13.50
C VAL A 236 10.36 2.03 12.74
N ASP A 237 11.31 1.16 12.46
CA ASP A 237 12.55 1.43 11.70
C ASP A 237 13.49 2.46 12.36
N ASP A 238 13.40 2.64 13.67
CA ASP A 238 14.39 3.39 14.47
C ASP A 238 15.65 2.55 14.70
N MET A 239 16.35 2.24 13.61
CA MET A 239 17.45 1.27 13.58
C MET A 239 18.82 1.91 13.79
N LYS A 240 18.90 3.24 13.82
CA LYS A 240 20.19 3.99 13.90
C LYS A 240 21.20 3.54 12.83
N GLY A 241 20.71 3.25 11.64
CA GLY A 241 21.54 2.80 10.51
C GLY A 241 22.02 1.35 10.57
N VAL A 242 21.59 0.58 11.55
CA VAL A 242 22.03 -0.81 11.73
C VAL A 242 20.93 -1.78 11.30
N ARG A 243 21.30 -2.73 10.42
CA ARG A 243 20.37 -3.77 9.97
C ARG A 243 19.87 -4.62 11.15
N PRO A 244 18.55 -4.89 11.25
CA PRO A 244 18.02 -5.76 12.30
C PRO A 244 18.66 -7.17 12.24
N ALA A 245 19.05 -7.70 13.41
CA ALA A 245 19.61 -9.04 13.52
C ALA A 245 18.61 -10.14 13.11
N CYS A 246 17.31 -9.91 13.36
CA CYS A 246 16.22 -10.75 12.85
C CYS A 246 15.20 -9.90 12.10
N PRO A 247 15.20 -9.93 10.77
CA PRO A 247 14.34 -9.06 9.95
C PRO A 247 12.88 -9.52 9.89
N VAL A 248 12.59 -10.73 10.36
CA VAL A 248 11.22 -11.30 10.33
C VAL A 248 10.46 -11.15 11.65
N ARG A 249 11.03 -10.48 12.64
CA ARG A 249 10.36 -10.14 13.91
C ARG A 249 10.00 -8.67 13.93
N SER A 250 8.77 -8.39 14.32
CA SER A 250 8.30 -7.01 14.52
C SER A 250 8.94 -6.34 15.73
N ASP A 251 9.40 -7.13 16.70
CA ASP A 251 10.05 -6.72 17.93
C ASP A 251 11.59 -6.72 17.84
N ALA A 252 12.14 -6.28 16.72
CA ALA A 252 13.60 -6.20 16.50
C ALA A 252 14.42 -5.54 17.64
N ARG A 253 13.75 -4.98 18.64
CA ARG A 253 14.33 -4.48 19.90
C ARG A 253 15.02 -5.57 20.75
N SER A 254 14.73 -6.85 20.50
CA SER A 254 15.29 -7.94 21.32
C SER A 254 16.76 -8.24 21.05
N GLY A 255 17.35 -7.70 19.98
CA GLY A 255 18.74 -8.02 19.58
C GLY A 255 18.99 -9.51 19.24
N ALA A 256 17.98 -10.36 19.38
CA ALA A 256 18.09 -11.79 19.10
C ALA A 256 18.09 -12.02 17.59
N GLY A 257 19.11 -12.72 17.09
CA GLY A 257 19.13 -13.23 15.72
C GLY A 257 18.03 -14.26 15.49
N CYS A 258 17.81 -14.59 14.22
CA CYS A 258 16.93 -15.70 13.82
C CYS A 258 17.56 -16.49 12.68
N ASP A 259 17.33 -17.80 12.68
CA ASP A 259 17.85 -18.70 11.65
C ASP A 259 16.85 -18.82 10.49
N LEU A 260 17.00 -17.94 9.49
CA LEU A 260 16.24 -18.03 8.25
C LEU A 260 16.73 -19.14 7.31
N ALA A 261 17.88 -19.76 7.58
CA ALA A 261 18.35 -20.88 6.78
C ALA A 261 17.54 -22.15 7.07
N ALA A 262 17.02 -22.29 8.29
CA ALA A 262 16.13 -23.38 8.68
C ALA A 262 14.68 -23.19 8.20
N TYR A 263 14.30 -22.00 7.73
CA TYR A 263 12.95 -21.72 7.26
C TYR A 263 12.64 -22.52 5.99
N ARG A 264 11.48 -23.15 5.96
CA ARG A 264 10.99 -23.91 4.81
C ARG A 264 10.04 -23.04 3.97
N PRO A 265 10.35 -22.75 2.69
CA PRO A 265 9.44 -22.06 1.79
C PRO A 265 8.05 -22.68 1.78
N GLY A 266 7.02 -21.86 1.87
CA GLY A 266 5.63 -22.29 1.95
C GLY A 266 5.10 -22.53 3.37
N ALA A 267 5.97 -22.59 4.38
CA ALA A 267 5.54 -22.89 5.75
C ALA A 267 4.76 -21.73 6.39
N ASN A 268 5.27 -20.50 6.29
CA ASN A 268 4.66 -19.34 6.94
C ASN A 268 5.09 -18.01 6.28
N GLY A 269 4.52 -17.66 5.17
CA GLY A 269 4.83 -16.41 4.45
C GLY A 269 4.51 -15.14 5.23
N THR A 270 3.76 -15.21 6.35
CA THR A 270 3.41 -14.04 7.17
C THR A 270 4.65 -13.38 7.80
N ILE A 271 5.72 -14.15 8.05
CA ILE A 271 6.95 -13.67 8.70
C ILE A 271 7.67 -12.57 7.92
N PHE A 272 7.48 -12.52 6.59
CA PHE A 272 8.10 -11.51 5.72
C PHE A 272 7.26 -10.24 5.60
N SER A 273 6.14 -10.15 6.30
CA SER A 273 5.19 -9.02 6.23
C SER A 273 4.81 -8.63 4.78
N PRO A 274 4.34 -9.57 3.94
CA PRO A 274 4.02 -9.30 2.54
C PRO A 274 2.93 -8.25 2.38
N GLN A 275 2.04 -8.13 3.37
CA GLN A 275 0.95 -7.16 3.40
C GLN A 275 1.40 -5.71 3.64
N GLY A 276 2.62 -5.49 4.16
CA GLY A 276 2.99 -4.14 4.61
C GLY A 276 4.47 -3.95 4.94
N GLY A 277 5.34 -4.91 4.58
CA GLY A 277 6.75 -4.94 4.98
C GLY A 277 7.74 -4.41 3.96
N LEU A 278 7.31 -3.91 2.81
CA LEU A 278 8.21 -3.35 1.82
C LEU A 278 8.83 -2.03 2.32
N ARG A 279 10.14 -1.90 2.16
CA ARG A 279 10.89 -0.66 2.34
C ARG A 279 11.43 -0.24 0.98
N ILE A 280 11.04 0.95 0.56
CA ILE A 280 11.33 1.52 -0.75
C ILE A 280 11.17 3.03 -0.69
N SER A 281 11.83 3.77 -1.56
CA SER A 281 11.64 5.22 -1.70
C SER A 281 10.41 5.57 -2.56
N VAL A 282 9.91 6.80 -2.44
CA VAL A 282 8.82 7.28 -3.32
C VAL A 282 9.25 7.32 -4.79
N LEU A 283 10.53 7.55 -5.10
CA LEU A 283 11.09 7.41 -6.45
C LEU A 283 11.01 5.96 -6.95
N GLY A 284 11.33 5.00 -6.09
CA GLY A 284 11.19 3.57 -6.43
C GLY A 284 9.74 3.18 -6.67
N LEU A 285 8.81 3.69 -5.85
CA LEU A 285 7.36 3.49 -6.06
C LEU A 285 6.88 4.14 -7.37
N ALA A 286 7.37 5.34 -7.71
CA ALA A 286 7.04 5.99 -8.97
C ALA A 286 7.50 5.17 -10.19
N LYS A 287 8.65 4.50 -10.10
CA LYS A 287 9.10 3.56 -11.15
C LYS A 287 8.15 2.36 -11.29
N ILE A 288 7.66 1.81 -10.17
CA ILE A 288 6.64 0.74 -10.17
C ILE A 288 5.32 1.27 -10.78
N GLY A 289 4.90 2.47 -10.41
CA GLY A 289 3.72 3.10 -11.00
C GLY A 289 3.85 3.30 -12.51
N ARG A 290 5.00 3.76 -12.99
CA ARG A 290 5.31 3.89 -14.43
C ARG A 290 5.30 2.55 -15.15
N LEU A 291 5.85 1.50 -14.53
CA LEU A 291 5.75 0.13 -15.06
C LEU A 291 4.30 -0.25 -15.34
N LEU A 292 3.42 -0.01 -14.39
CA LEU A 292 2.00 -0.34 -14.51
C LEU A 292 1.27 0.57 -15.50
N LEU A 293 1.54 1.88 -15.48
CA LEU A 293 0.96 2.87 -16.43
C LEU A 293 1.35 2.56 -17.87
N ARG A 294 2.52 1.96 -18.11
CA ARG A 294 3.05 1.57 -19.43
C ARG A 294 2.73 0.11 -19.79
N GLY A 295 1.78 -0.52 -19.10
CA GLY A 295 1.35 -1.88 -19.42
C GLY A 295 2.43 -2.95 -19.17
N GLY A 296 3.20 -2.80 -18.09
CA GLY A 296 4.16 -3.80 -17.64
C GLY A 296 5.60 -3.61 -18.11
N GLU A 297 5.93 -2.45 -18.67
CA GLU A 297 7.29 -2.10 -19.10
C GLU A 297 7.71 -0.73 -18.60
N VAL A 298 8.96 -0.57 -18.13
CA VAL A 298 9.56 0.71 -17.77
C VAL A 298 11.06 0.68 -18.03
N ASP A 299 11.59 1.77 -18.58
CA ASP A 299 13.03 1.98 -18.83
C ASP A 299 13.67 0.78 -19.60
N GLY A 300 12.94 0.22 -20.58
CA GLY A 300 13.38 -0.93 -21.39
C GLY A 300 13.27 -2.30 -20.69
N VAL A 301 12.74 -2.36 -19.47
CA VAL A 301 12.52 -3.61 -18.73
C VAL A 301 11.05 -3.99 -18.76
N ARG A 302 10.72 -5.10 -19.41
CA ARG A 302 9.37 -5.69 -19.38
C ARG A 302 9.28 -6.74 -18.27
N LEU A 303 8.35 -6.54 -17.34
CA LEU A 303 8.03 -7.52 -16.30
C LEU A 303 6.72 -8.25 -16.56
N LEU A 304 5.76 -7.61 -17.22
CA LEU A 304 4.41 -8.12 -17.44
C LEU A 304 3.97 -7.83 -18.87
N GLU A 305 3.10 -8.66 -19.39
CA GLU A 305 2.42 -8.38 -20.65
C GLU A 305 1.31 -7.33 -20.47
N PRO A 306 1.05 -6.48 -21.48
CA PRO A 306 0.01 -5.43 -21.38
C PRO A 306 -1.37 -6.01 -21.08
N GLY A 307 -1.68 -7.17 -21.60
CA GLY A 307 -2.94 -7.89 -21.36
C GLY A 307 -3.09 -8.31 -19.89
N THR A 308 -2.00 -8.66 -19.24
CA THR A 308 -2.01 -8.99 -17.80
C THR A 308 -2.35 -7.76 -16.97
N VAL A 309 -1.67 -6.65 -17.18
CA VAL A 309 -1.95 -5.41 -16.42
C VAL A 309 -3.40 -4.99 -16.63
N ALA A 310 -3.89 -4.97 -17.88
CA ALA A 310 -5.28 -4.61 -18.19
C ALA A 310 -6.30 -5.53 -17.49
N ALA A 311 -6.05 -6.85 -17.49
CA ALA A 311 -6.95 -7.81 -16.87
C ALA A 311 -6.92 -7.74 -15.32
N ARG A 312 -5.77 -7.39 -14.71
CA ARG A 312 -5.60 -7.41 -13.24
C ARG A 312 -6.05 -6.12 -12.55
N LYS A 313 -6.04 -4.98 -13.26
CA LYS A 313 -6.62 -3.73 -12.75
C LYS A 313 -8.15 -3.68 -12.88
N ALA A 314 -8.75 -4.59 -13.67
CA ALA A 314 -10.20 -4.67 -13.80
C ALA A 314 -10.82 -5.03 -12.44
N PRO A 315 -11.80 -4.26 -11.95
CA PRO A 315 -12.41 -4.51 -10.65
C PRO A 315 -13.03 -5.90 -10.54
N VAL A 316 -12.70 -6.57 -9.44
CA VAL A 316 -13.33 -7.84 -9.02
C VAL A 316 -14.51 -7.55 -8.11
N TRP A 317 -14.43 -6.47 -7.35
CA TRP A 317 -15.48 -6.02 -6.45
C TRP A 317 -15.72 -4.51 -6.57
N ARG A 318 -16.98 -4.12 -6.53
CA ARG A 318 -17.44 -2.73 -6.39
C ARG A 318 -18.56 -2.67 -5.36
N GLU A 319 -18.49 -1.67 -4.51
CA GLU A 319 -19.57 -1.36 -3.55
C GLU A 319 -20.88 -1.11 -4.30
N GLY A 320 -21.99 -1.67 -3.78
CA GLY A 320 -23.32 -1.54 -4.36
C GLY A 320 -23.60 -2.39 -5.62
N GLN A 321 -22.67 -3.24 -6.07
CA GLN A 321 -22.83 -4.09 -7.25
C GLN A 321 -23.03 -5.58 -6.91
N GLY A 322 -23.97 -5.88 -6.04
CA GLY A 322 -24.47 -7.23 -5.78
C GLY A 322 -23.68 -8.05 -4.76
N VAL A 323 -22.36 -7.92 -4.69
CA VAL A 323 -21.53 -8.59 -3.68
C VAL A 323 -21.30 -7.65 -2.51
N PRO A 324 -21.78 -7.99 -1.28
CA PRO A 324 -21.56 -7.15 -0.12
C PRO A 324 -20.07 -7.06 0.24
N GLY A 325 -19.68 -6.00 0.95
CA GLY A 325 -18.30 -5.82 1.38
C GLY A 325 -18.16 -4.88 2.55
N ASP A 326 -17.03 -4.97 3.21
CA ASP A 326 -16.55 -3.96 4.11
C ASP A 326 -15.81 -2.89 3.29
N THR A 327 -16.30 -1.66 3.34
CA THR A 327 -15.73 -0.54 2.58
C THR A 327 -14.48 0.06 3.21
N TYR A 328 -13.95 -0.55 4.28
CA TYR A 328 -12.82 -0.01 5.05
C TYR A 328 -13.09 1.46 5.43
N LYS A 329 -14.22 1.66 6.13
CA LYS A 329 -14.74 2.99 6.53
C LYS A 329 -14.97 3.96 5.36
N GLY A 330 -15.25 3.44 4.18
CA GLY A 330 -15.55 4.24 2.99
C GLY A 330 -14.35 4.58 2.10
N GLN A 331 -13.14 4.17 2.48
CA GLN A 331 -11.93 4.38 1.65
C GLN A 331 -11.81 3.40 0.48
N MET A 332 -12.49 2.25 0.55
CA MET A 332 -12.41 1.19 -0.45
C MET A 332 -13.80 0.88 -0.98
N LEU A 333 -14.17 1.50 -2.09
CA LEU A 333 -15.44 1.24 -2.80
C LEU A 333 -15.24 0.41 -4.06
N CYS A 334 -13.99 0.10 -4.39
CA CYS A 334 -13.61 -0.65 -5.59
C CYS A 334 -12.28 -1.39 -5.33
N TYR A 335 -12.21 -2.68 -5.71
CA TYR A 335 -10.98 -3.45 -5.59
C TYR A 335 -10.84 -4.46 -6.72
N ALA A 336 -9.61 -4.63 -7.22
CA ALA A 336 -9.26 -5.56 -8.29
C ALA A 336 -8.45 -6.73 -7.75
N ALA A 337 -7.77 -7.50 -8.61
CA ALA A 337 -6.92 -8.61 -8.17
C ALA A 337 -5.51 -8.11 -7.78
N GLY A 338 -5.44 -7.33 -6.69
CA GLY A 338 -4.24 -6.70 -6.14
C GLY A 338 -4.37 -5.19 -5.96
N PRO A 339 -4.76 -4.42 -6.98
CA PRO A 339 -4.98 -2.99 -6.84
C PRO A 339 -6.31 -2.64 -6.16
N GLN A 340 -6.28 -1.58 -5.37
CA GLN A 340 -7.44 -0.76 -5.04
C GLN A 340 -7.77 0.14 -6.23
N CYS A 341 -9.04 0.51 -6.41
CA CYS A 341 -9.48 1.53 -7.36
C CYS A 341 -10.36 2.57 -6.67
N LEU A 342 -10.27 3.82 -7.10
CA LEU A 342 -11.22 4.86 -6.72
C LEU A 342 -12.44 4.75 -7.61
N SER A 343 -13.63 4.93 -7.03
CA SER A 343 -14.90 4.68 -7.73
C SER A 343 -15.18 5.70 -8.85
N GLY A 344 -14.61 6.90 -8.75
CA GLY A 344 -14.89 8.02 -9.65
C GLY A 344 -16.32 8.58 -9.56
N ARG A 345 -17.12 8.07 -8.63
CA ARG A 345 -18.53 8.50 -8.46
C ARG A 345 -18.61 9.83 -7.73
N ALA A 346 -19.31 10.79 -8.30
CA ALA A 346 -19.55 12.06 -7.63
C ALA A 346 -20.22 11.85 -6.25
N GLY A 347 -19.66 12.47 -5.22
CA GLY A 347 -20.14 12.37 -3.84
C GLY A 347 -19.85 11.03 -3.14
N ALA A 348 -19.05 10.14 -3.76
CA ALA A 348 -18.59 8.94 -3.08
C ALA A 348 -17.49 9.27 -2.07
N THR A 349 -17.39 8.46 -1.02
CA THR A 349 -16.47 8.69 0.09
C THR A 349 -15.00 8.36 -0.23
N ASP A 350 -14.73 7.69 -1.34
CA ASP A 350 -13.39 7.37 -1.83
C ASP A 350 -12.85 8.37 -2.85
N GLN A 351 -13.23 9.65 -2.75
CA GLN A 351 -12.89 10.69 -3.73
C GLN A 351 -12.04 11.82 -3.11
N PRO A 352 -10.75 11.56 -2.78
CA PRO A 352 -9.83 12.63 -2.30
C PRO A 352 -9.59 13.69 -3.36
N VAL A 353 -9.72 13.33 -4.64
CA VAL A 353 -9.75 14.23 -5.80
C VAL A 353 -11.05 13.97 -6.54
N ALA A 354 -11.84 15.02 -6.75
CA ALA A 354 -13.16 14.90 -7.35
C ALA A 354 -13.11 14.25 -8.75
N GLY A 355 -13.90 13.22 -8.95
CA GLY A 355 -13.99 12.47 -10.21
C GLY A 355 -12.78 11.61 -10.55
N ALA A 356 -11.86 11.37 -9.61
CA ALA A 356 -10.69 10.53 -9.83
C ALA A 356 -11.07 9.06 -10.06
N HIS A 357 -10.78 8.54 -11.25
CA HIS A 357 -10.87 7.13 -11.61
C HIS A 357 -9.50 6.45 -11.52
N TRP A 358 -8.79 6.69 -10.44
CA TRP A 358 -7.44 6.19 -10.25
C TRP A 358 -7.44 4.76 -9.72
N TRP A 359 -6.35 4.06 -9.94
CA TRP A 359 -6.11 2.76 -9.36
C TRP A 359 -4.67 2.66 -8.84
N GLY A 360 -4.46 1.84 -7.85
CA GLY A 360 -3.18 1.75 -7.17
C GLY A 360 -3.34 1.12 -5.81
N HIS A 361 -2.80 1.73 -4.77
CA HIS A 361 -3.04 1.30 -3.38
C HIS A 361 -2.68 2.38 -2.38
N LEU A 362 -3.48 2.51 -1.34
CA LEU A 362 -3.13 3.28 -0.14
C LEU A 362 -2.18 2.51 0.77
N GLY A 363 -1.51 3.21 1.67
CA GLY A 363 -0.69 2.64 2.74
C GLY A 363 -0.92 3.37 4.06
N GLU A 364 -1.29 2.64 5.11
CA GLU A 364 -1.46 3.18 6.46
C GLU A 364 -0.83 2.25 7.48
N ALA A 365 0.10 2.73 8.27
CA ALA A 365 0.63 2.06 9.46
C ALA A 365 1.60 2.97 10.22
N TYR A 366 1.63 2.87 11.55
CA TYR A 366 2.68 3.48 12.37
C TYR A 366 2.79 5.00 12.26
N GLY A 367 1.69 5.71 11.97
CA GLY A 367 1.68 7.15 11.70
C GLY A 367 2.14 7.54 10.30
N LEU A 368 2.35 6.56 9.43
CA LEU A 368 2.51 6.72 7.99
C LEU A 368 1.12 6.75 7.33
N LEU A 369 0.93 7.69 6.41
CA LEU A 369 -0.09 7.64 5.37
C LEU A 369 0.61 7.76 4.02
N ALA A 370 0.25 6.92 3.07
CA ALA A 370 0.94 6.84 1.79
C ALA A 370 -0.02 6.42 0.67
N GLY A 371 0.31 6.77 -0.56
CA GLY A 371 -0.41 6.34 -1.75
C GLY A 371 0.50 6.16 -2.94
N LEU A 372 0.18 5.17 -3.76
CA LEU A 372 0.64 5.05 -5.13
C LEU A 372 -0.60 4.96 -6.01
N TRP A 373 -0.82 5.96 -6.85
CA TRP A 373 -2.00 6.08 -7.68
C TRP A 373 -1.64 6.28 -9.13
N ILE A 374 -2.41 5.68 -10.01
CA ILE A 374 -2.25 5.75 -11.46
C ILE A 374 -3.49 6.43 -12.03
N ASP A 375 -3.29 7.60 -12.62
CA ASP A 375 -4.25 8.34 -13.40
C ASP A 375 -3.99 8.05 -14.88
N GLU A 376 -4.71 7.09 -15.45
CA GLU A 376 -4.54 6.73 -16.87
C GLU A 376 -5.06 7.82 -17.81
N ALA A 377 -6.08 8.57 -17.39
CA ALA A 377 -6.68 9.61 -18.21
C ALA A 377 -5.68 10.74 -18.48
N LYS A 378 -4.90 11.12 -17.46
CA LYS A 378 -3.85 12.12 -17.57
C LYS A 378 -2.46 11.51 -17.85
N GLY A 379 -2.34 10.18 -17.92
CA GLY A 379 -1.08 9.49 -18.13
C GLY A 379 -0.08 9.71 -16.98
N ARG A 380 -0.55 9.77 -15.74
CA ARG A 380 0.25 10.15 -14.58
C ARG A 380 0.31 9.06 -13.52
N VAL A 381 1.38 9.10 -12.74
CA VAL A 381 1.59 8.36 -11.49
C VAL A 381 1.78 9.38 -10.39
N ILE A 382 1.03 9.25 -9.32
CA ILE A 382 1.08 10.09 -8.13
C ILE A 382 1.51 9.19 -6.97
N VAL A 383 2.60 9.57 -6.29
CA VAL A 383 3.12 8.86 -5.12
C VAL A 383 3.35 9.85 -4.01
N TYR A 384 2.89 9.51 -2.82
CA TYR A 384 3.23 10.25 -1.60
C TYR A 384 3.45 9.28 -0.44
N ALA A 385 4.24 9.73 0.52
CA ALA A 385 4.41 9.09 1.82
C ALA A 385 4.69 10.17 2.86
N LEU A 386 3.82 10.28 3.84
CA LEU A 386 3.96 11.20 4.97
C LEU A 386 4.04 10.43 6.28
N THR A 387 4.76 10.96 7.25
CA THR A 387 4.95 10.35 8.57
C THR A 387 4.86 11.42 9.67
N GLY A 388 4.55 10.99 10.88
CA GLY A 388 4.37 11.89 12.00
C GLY A 388 2.95 12.44 12.12
N SER A 389 1.95 11.74 11.57
CA SER A 389 0.55 12.14 11.74
C SER A 389 0.21 12.33 13.22
N ALA A 390 -0.57 13.35 13.51
CA ALA A 390 -0.96 13.73 14.86
C ALA A 390 -2.23 13.04 15.34
N GLU A 391 -3.03 12.53 14.42
CA GLU A 391 -4.37 12.00 14.68
C GLU A 391 -4.54 10.64 14.01
N ASP A 392 -5.37 9.79 14.63
CA ASP A 392 -5.80 8.55 14.01
C ASP A 392 -6.62 8.90 12.75
N PRO A 393 -6.16 8.55 11.54
CA PRO A 393 -6.83 8.90 10.30
C PRO A 393 -8.26 8.38 10.19
N PHE A 394 -8.61 7.39 11.02
CA PHE A 394 -9.95 6.81 11.06
C PHE A 394 -10.87 7.42 12.14
N SER A 395 -10.38 8.33 12.97
CA SER A 395 -11.16 8.91 14.07
C SER A 395 -11.68 10.31 13.78
N VAL A 396 -11.09 11.02 12.84
CA VAL A 396 -11.42 12.42 12.54
C VAL A 396 -12.29 12.46 11.29
N ALA A 397 -13.57 12.79 11.50
CA ALA A 397 -14.46 13.10 10.38
C ALA A 397 -14.16 14.51 9.87
N HIS A 398 -14.07 14.67 8.56
CA HIS A 398 -14.00 15.96 7.89
C HIS A 398 -14.90 15.97 6.65
N ASP A 399 -15.19 17.16 6.13
CA ASP A 399 -15.93 17.30 4.89
C ASP A 399 -15.02 16.90 3.72
N GLY A 400 -15.45 15.93 2.92
CA GLY A 400 -14.66 15.44 1.78
C GLY A 400 -14.74 13.94 1.58
N SER A 401 -13.59 13.29 1.52
CA SER A 401 -13.47 11.86 1.36
C SER A 401 -13.31 11.12 2.70
N SER A 402 -13.27 9.80 2.68
CA SER A 402 -12.90 8.96 3.83
C SER A 402 -11.38 8.83 4.02
N PHE A 403 -10.57 9.44 3.17
CA PHE A 403 -9.16 9.64 3.43
C PHE A 403 -8.99 10.74 4.49
N SER A 404 -7.83 10.82 5.11
CA SER A 404 -7.58 11.92 6.05
C SER A 404 -7.52 13.27 5.33
N ALA A 405 -7.88 14.36 6.04
CA ALA A 405 -7.84 15.70 5.46
C ALA A 405 -6.45 16.07 4.90
N VAL A 406 -5.38 15.61 5.53
CA VAL A 406 -4.02 15.83 5.04
C VAL A 406 -3.74 15.06 3.75
N GLU A 407 -4.26 13.84 3.59
CA GLU A 407 -4.13 13.09 2.34
C GLU A 407 -4.92 13.74 1.21
N ASP A 408 -6.13 14.21 1.48
CA ASP A 408 -6.94 14.94 0.50
C ASP A 408 -6.17 16.16 -0.04
N MET A 409 -5.58 16.96 0.85
CA MET A 409 -4.77 18.13 0.46
C MET A 409 -3.54 17.73 -0.38
N VAL A 410 -2.79 16.72 0.07
CA VAL A 410 -1.60 16.23 -0.66
C VAL A 410 -1.99 15.69 -2.04
N MET A 411 -3.05 14.91 -2.13
CA MET A 411 -3.48 14.30 -3.40
C MET A 411 -4.02 15.36 -4.36
N GLN A 412 -4.75 16.37 -3.88
CA GLN A 412 -5.24 17.50 -4.68
C GLN A 412 -4.07 18.33 -5.22
N GLU A 413 -3.10 18.66 -4.37
CA GLU A 413 -1.90 19.39 -4.76
C GLU A 413 -1.09 18.63 -5.83
N LEU A 414 -0.84 17.34 -5.63
CA LEU A 414 -0.11 16.54 -6.60
C LEU A 414 -0.87 16.31 -7.91
N ALA A 415 -2.20 16.24 -7.86
CA ALA A 415 -3.04 16.10 -9.04
C ALA A 415 -3.05 17.35 -9.94
N SER A 416 -2.83 18.55 -9.35
CA SER A 416 -2.74 19.82 -10.09
C SER A 416 -1.42 19.99 -10.86
N THR A 417 -0.38 19.21 -10.52
CA THR A 417 0.96 19.32 -11.12
C THR A 417 0.87 19.32 -12.66
N GLY A 418 1.33 20.42 -13.28
CA GLY A 418 1.40 20.56 -14.75
C GLY A 418 0.08 20.97 -15.44
N GLU A 419 -0.98 21.31 -14.70
CA GLU A 419 -2.21 21.89 -15.30
C GLU A 419 -2.01 23.35 -15.70
N ASP A 420 -1.08 24.06 -15.05
CA ASP A 420 -0.75 25.47 -15.35
C ASP A 420 0.00 25.68 -16.67
N ASN A 421 0.34 24.63 -17.39
CA ASN A 421 1.10 24.68 -18.67
C ASN A 421 0.29 24.30 -19.91
N GLU A 422 -1.01 24.05 -19.82
CA GLU A 422 -1.87 23.94 -21.00
C GLU A 422 -2.36 25.35 -21.38
N PRO A 423 -2.10 25.79 -22.63
CA PRO A 423 -2.43 27.13 -23.11
C PRO A 423 -3.94 27.33 -23.33
#